data_620e5720f4f0878376a1948007d1b07a
#
_entry.id   620e5720f4f0878376a1948007d1b07a
#
_cell.length_a   1.000
_cell.length_b   1.000
_cell.length_c   1.000
_cell.angle_alpha   90.00
_cell.angle_beta   90.00
_cell.angle_gamma   90.00
#
_symmetry.space_group_name_H-M   'P 1'
#
loop_
_entity.id
_entity.type
_entity.pdbx_description
1 polymer ?
#
loop_
_entity_poly.entity_id
_entity_poly.type
_entity_poly.pdbx_seq_one_letter_code
_entity_poly.pdbx_strand_id
1 'polypeptide(L)'
;MIGVMAFSLTAYGGESETVDNAGSTEETTEFAEDAEDVGEAPDYSKEECWYKIPEITKDVDTFYIYSTMYFGANGGDPDCAPLDNAEVLNNIDVEHAIKSSVFEDSTNLFIPFYRQAGMAFVLRDMEKTGSIDSAMSGIPYHDITSALDYYFENYNEGRPFVIAGHSQGAAILRMVLKDYFKEHPDYYERMVAAYAIGFSVTKEYLESSPHLKFATGESDTGVIISWNAEGPRNAEENAMNALVLPNAISINPLNWKLDETYASAGENLGSIVIDPETGETAIRDIGGDAQVNLARGTVITNADVVPNEMHEYTGPQSYHQNDYSIFYNNIKDNVAKRIAAYQANKSIQHQAE
;
A
#
# COMPACT_ATOMS: atom_id res chain seq x y z
N MET A 1 8.86 3.39 -26.87
CA MET A 1 8.93 4.84 -26.52
C MET A 1 7.97 5.00 -25.34
N ILE A 2 8.46 4.74 -24.14
CA ILE A 2 7.67 4.85 -22.89
C ILE A 2 7.66 6.34 -22.56
N GLY A 3 6.52 7.00 -22.79
CA GLY A 3 6.36 8.42 -22.50
C GLY A 3 6.30 8.64 -20.99
N VAL A 4 7.29 9.32 -20.45
CA VAL A 4 7.17 10.00 -19.16
C VAL A 4 6.14 11.11 -19.39
N MET A 5 4.91 10.90 -18.90
CA MET A 5 3.87 11.92 -18.97
C MET A 5 4.10 12.95 -17.87
N ALA A 6 4.62 14.11 -18.27
CA ALA A 6 4.57 15.30 -17.45
C ALA A 6 3.16 15.90 -17.57
N PHE A 7 2.43 15.96 -16.48
CA PHE A 7 1.13 16.61 -16.42
C PHE A 7 1.27 18.01 -15.83
N SER A 8 0.97 19.02 -16.63
CA SER A 8 0.79 20.38 -16.15
C SER A 8 -0.70 20.60 -15.82
N LEU A 9 -1.03 20.75 -14.55
CA LEU A 9 -2.32 21.23 -14.09
C LEU A 9 -2.37 22.76 -14.25
N THR A 10 -3.27 23.25 -15.09
CA THR A 10 -3.63 24.67 -15.13
C THR A 10 -4.70 24.94 -14.05
N ALA A 11 -4.35 25.81 -13.12
CA ALA A 11 -5.26 26.27 -12.07
C ALA A 11 -6.44 27.07 -12.68
N TYR A 12 -7.66 26.66 -12.35
CA TYR A 12 -8.86 27.48 -12.55
C TYR A 12 -9.16 28.23 -11.26
N GLY A 13 -8.97 29.56 -11.31
CA GLY A 13 -9.44 30.47 -10.27
C GLY A 13 -10.94 30.73 -10.44
N GLY A 14 -11.73 30.42 -9.45
CA GLY A 14 -13.17 30.76 -9.35
C GLY A 14 -13.43 31.68 -8.17
N GLU A 15 -14.07 32.81 -8.42
CA GLU A 15 -14.41 33.87 -7.47
C GLU A 15 -15.47 33.41 -6.45
N SER A 16 -15.32 33.88 -5.21
CA SER A 16 -16.25 33.67 -4.11
C SER A 16 -17.49 34.56 -4.22
N GLU A 17 -18.68 34.00 -4.25
CA GLU A 17 -19.93 34.68 -3.87
C GLU A 17 -20.47 34.13 -2.56
N THR A 18 -20.72 35.06 -1.64
CA THR A 18 -21.36 34.84 -0.35
C THR A 18 -22.89 34.76 -0.52
N VAL A 19 -23.54 33.73 0.01
CA VAL A 19 -25.00 33.71 0.20
C VAL A 19 -25.36 33.25 1.60
N ASP A 20 -26.28 34.03 2.19
CA ASP A 20 -26.80 33.96 3.54
C ASP A 20 -27.71 32.77 3.84
N ASN A 21 -27.71 32.46 5.09
CA ASN A 21 -28.44 31.53 5.93
C ASN A 21 -29.97 31.52 5.79
N ALA A 22 -30.63 30.35 5.79
CA ALA A 22 -31.68 29.88 6.71
C ALA A 22 -32.45 28.64 6.23
N GLY A 23 -32.67 27.66 7.11
CA GLY A 23 -33.75 26.69 6.98
C GLY A 23 -33.37 25.23 7.18
N SER A 24 -33.56 24.75 8.40
CA SER A 24 -33.53 23.33 8.77
C SER A 24 -34.63 22.52 8.10
N THR A 25 -34.27 21.48 7.37
CA THR A 25 -35.10 20.29 7.12
C THR A 25 -34.23 19.07 7.09
N GLU A 26 -34.57 18.05 7.86
CA GLU A 26 -33.99 16.72 7.79
C GLU A 26 -34.29 16.16 6.40
N GLU A 27 -33.30 16.17 5.50
CA GLU A 27 -33.33 15.39 4.29
C GLU A 27 -32.50 14.12 4.50
N THR A 28 -33.22 13.00 4.53
CA THR A 28 -32.67 11.70 4.21
C THR A 28 -32.03 11.81 2.82
N THR A 29 -30.72 11.89 2.76
CA THR A 29 -29.98 11.83 1.50
C THR A 29 -30.14 10.44 0.90
N GLU A 30 -31.13 10.29 0.01
CA GLU A 30 -31.04 9.35 -1.09
C GLU A 30 -29.74 9.68 -1.84
N PHE A 31 -28.79 8.77 -1.82
CA PHE A 31 -27.61 8.83 -2.68
C PHE A 31 -28.13 8.72 -4.11
N ALA A 32 -28.13 9.85 -4.79
CA ALA A 32 -28.67 10.01 -6.13
C ALA A 32 -27.89 9.14 -7.13
N GLU A 33 -28.69 8.48 -7.94
CA GLU A 33 -28.45 7.87 -9.22
C GLU A 33 -27.70 8.80 -10.18
N ASP A 34 -26.39 8.78 -10.14
CA ASP A 34 -25.50 8.90 -11.28
C ASP A 34 -24.35 7.91 -11.00
N ALA A 35 -24.69 6.62 -10.94
CA ALA A 35 -23.72 5.55 -10.92
C ALA A 35 -23.05 5.55 -12.29
N GLU A 36 -21.98 6.32 -12.42
CA GLU A 36 -21.01 6.19 -13.49
C GLU A 36 -20.65 4.72 -13.63
N ASP A 37 -20.50 4.24 -14.85
CA ASP A 37 -20.30 2.82 -15.16
C ASP A 37 -18.93 2.33 -14.62
N VAL A 38 -18.89 2.00 -13.34
CA VAL A 38 -17.73 1.37 -12.68
C VAL A 38 -17.59 -0.12 -13.01
N GLY A 39 -18.40 -0.63 -13.93
CA GLY A 39 -18.47 -2.05 -14.27
C GLY A 39 -19.10 -2.93 -13.20
N GLU A 40 -19.29 -4.19 -13.53
CA GLU A 40 -19.79 -5.20 -12.61
C GLU A 40 -18.77 -5.54 -11.50
N ALA A 41 -19.24 -6.01 -10.35
CA ALA A 41 -18.36 -6.51 -9.29
C ALA A 41 -17.55 -7.72 -9.79
N PRO A 42 -16.24 -7.81 -9.41
CA PRO A 42 -15.40 -8.92 -9.84
C PRO A 42 -15.95 -10.28 -9.40
N ASP A 43 -15.95 -11.23 -10.31
CA ASP A 43 -16.20 -12.65 -10.01
C ASP A 43 -14.85 -13.37 -9.87
N TYR A 44 -14.33 -13.47 -8.66
CA TYR A 44 -13.00 -14.04 -8.39
C TYR A 44 -12.90 -15.56 -8.64
N SER A 45 -13.99 -16.22 -9.04
CA SER A 45 -13.92 -17.58 -9.58
C SER A 45 -13.31 -17.62 -10.98
N LYS A 46 -13.16 -16.47 -11.63
CA LYS A 46 -12.61 -16.33 -12.98
C LYS A 46 -11.16 -15.85 -12.91
N GLU A 47 -10.28 -16.51 -13.66
CA GLU A 47 -8.85 -16.15 -13.74
C GLU A 47 -8.63 -14.71 -14.22
N GLU A 48 -9.51 -14.19 -15.08
CA GLU A 48 -9.44 -12.81 -15.59
C GLU A 48 -9.62 -11.72 -14.53
N CYS A 49 -10.15 -12.07 -13.33
CA CYS A 49 -10.23 -11.16 -12.18
C CYS A 49 -8.96 -11.16 -11.33
N TRP A 50 -7.92 -11.85 -11.77
CA TRP A 50 -6.62 -11.89 -11.12
C TRP A 50 -5.52 -11.44 -12.08
N TYR A 51 -4.67 -10.55 -11.63
CA TYR A 51 -3.43 -10.28 -12.34
C TYR A 51 -2.48 -11.48 -12.25
N LYS A 52 -2.46 -12.12 -11.07
CA LYS A 52 -1.58 -13.27 -10.85
C LYS A 52 -2.22 -14.32 -9.94
N ILE A 53 -2.25 -15.55 -10.45
CA ILE A 53 -2.49 -16.78 -9.71
C ILE A 53 -1.24 -17.64 -9.93
N PRO A 54 -0.43 -17.92 -8.89
CA PRO A 54 0.82 -18.64 -9.07
C PRO A 54 0.62 -20.15 -9.21
N GLU A 55 1.60 -20.84 -9.78
CA GLU A 55 1.80 -22.24 -9.48
C GLU A 55 2.23 -22.40 -8.01
N ILE A 56 1.57 -23.31 -7.28
CA ILE A 56 1.86 -23.53 -5.85
C ILE A 56 3.13 -24.36 -5.72
N THR A 57 4.21 -23.70 -5.34
CA THR A 57 5.55 -24.30 -5.16
C THR A 57 6.18 -23.99 -3.82
N LYS A 58 5.54 -23.15 -3.00
CA LYS A 58 6.02 -22.70 -1.69
C LYS A 58 5.01 -23.05 -0.60
N ASP A 59 5.49 -23.15 0.63
CA ASP A 59 4.67 -23.45 1.82
C ASP A 59 3.93 -22.22 2.38
N VAL A 60 4.20 -21.03 1.85
CA VAL A 60 3.65 -19.75 2.30
C VAL A 60 3.15 -18.97 1.09
N ASP A 61 2.02 -18.30 1.24
CA ASP A 61 1.47 -17.45 0.19
C ASP A 61 1.76 -15.97 0.47
N THR A 62 1.68 -15.12 -0.56
CA THR A 62 1.48 -13.68 -0.40
C THR A 62 0.22 -13.27 -1.15
N PHE A 63 -0.64 -12.51 -0.47
CA PHE A 63 -1.73 -11.78 -1.10
C PHE A 63 -1.34 -10.30 -1.19
N TYR A 64 -1.28 -9.75 -2.42
CA TYR A 64 -0.79 -8.40 -2.64
C TYR A 64 -1.88 -7.49 -3.21
N ILE A 65 -2.02 -6.30 -2.61
CA ILE A 65 -2.96 -5.24 -3.01
C ILE A 65 -2.15 -4.10 -3.63
N TYR A 66 -2.26 -3.91 -4.93
CA TYR A 66 -1.45 -2.96 -5.68
C TYR A 66 -1.84 -1.50 -5.44
N SER A 67 -0.95 -0.57 -5.83
CA SER A 67 -1.11 0.87 -5.66
C SER A 67 -2.03 1.51 -6.71
N THR A 68 -2.34 2.80 -6.54
CA THR A 68 -3.13 3.57 -7.49
C THR A 68 -2.43 3.67 -8.85
N MET A 69 -3.12 3.27 -9.91
CA MET A 69 -2.68 3.40 -11.30
C MET A 69 -3.72 4.13 -12.15
N TYR A 70 -4.92 4.33 -11.64
CA TYR A 70 -6.00 5.04 -12.30
C TYR A 70 -6.14 6.46 -11.75
N PHE A 71 -6.10 7.45 -12.63
CA PHE A 71 -6.21 8.85 -12.23
C PHE A 71 -7.65 9.35 -12.24
N GLY A 72 -8.47 8.99 -13.24
CA GLY A 72 -9.86 9.43 -13.34
C GLY A 72 -9.98 10.96 -13.42
N ALA A 73 -9.08 11.61 -14.18
CA ALA A 73 -8.94 13.07 -14.17
C ALA A 73 -9.80 13.79 -15.21
N ASN A 74 -10.39 13.07 -16.17
CA ASN A 74 -11.23 13.67 -17.19
C ASN A 74 -12.67 13.77 -16.69
N GLY A 75 -13.37 14.85 -17.06
CA GLY A 75 -14.79 14.98 -16.71
C GLY A 75 -15.61 13.85 -17.33
N GLY A 76 -16.27 13.05 -16.49
CA GLY A 76 -17.02 11.86 -16.91
C GLY A 76 -16.29 10.54 -16.67
N ASP A 77 -15.04 10.56 -16.20
CA ASP A 77 -14.36 9.36 -15.72
C ASP A 77 -15.02 8.87 -14.41
N PRO A 78 -15.24 7.56 -14.23
CA PRO A 78 -15.81 7.01 -13.00
C PRO A 78 -14.91 7.21 -11.78
N ASP A 79 -15.50 7.31 -10.61
CA ASP A 79 -14.78 7.44 -9.32
C ASP A 79 -13.91 6.22 -9.01
N CYS A 80 -14.31 5.03 -9.49
CA CYS A 80 -13.51 3.81 -9.41
C CYS A 80 -13.25 3.23 -10.80
N ALA A 81 -12.04 2.72 -11.03
CA ALA A 81 -11.66 2.11 -12.30
C ALA A 81 -12.43 0.82 -12.55
N PRO A 82 -13.07 0.62 -13.70
CA PRO A 82 -13.51 -0.71 -14.12
C PRO A 82 -12.31 -1.66 -14.27
N LEU A 83 -12.52 -2.98 -14.17
CA LEU A 83 -11.42 -3.96 -14.20
C LEU A 83 -10.63 -3.98 -15.51
N ASP A 84 -11.26 -3.61 -16.61
CA ASP A 84 -10.65 -3.51 -17.94
C ASP A 84 -10.03 -2.11 -18.23
N ASN A 85 -9.87 -1.28 -17.20
CA ASN A 85 -9.31 0.06 -17.34
C ASN A 85 -7.89 0.00 -17.92
N ALA A 86 -7.67 0.73 -19.02
CA ALA A 86 -6.41 0.70 -19.74
C ALA A 86 -5.22 1.27 -18.95
N GLU A 87 -5.42 2.26 -18.07
CA GLU A 87 -4.35 2.80 -17.22
C GLU A 87 -3.85 1.73 -16.26
N VAL A 88 -4.75 0.96 -15.64
CA VAL A 88 -4.40 -0.15 -14.74
C VAL A 88 -3.67 -1.23 -15.51
N LEU A 89 -4.25 -1.71 -16.61
CA LEU A 89 -3.68 -2.82 -17.39
C LEU A 89 -2.32 -2.50 -18.00
N ASN A 90 -2.06 -1.24 -18.36
CA ASN A 90 -0.77 -0.82 -18.93
C ASN A 90 0.33 -0.63 -17.88
N ASN A 91 -0.01 -0.43 -16.60
CA ASN A 91 0.96 -0.12 -15.56
C ASN A 91 1.18 -1.25 -14.55
N ILE A 92 0.31 -2.27 -14.51
CA ILE A 92 0.39 -3.35 -13.51
C ILE A 92 1.69 -4.15 -13.59
N ASP A 93 2.24 -4.37 -14.80
CA ASP A 93 3.52 -5.09 -14.97
C ASP A 93 4.70 -4.33 -14.35
N VAL A 94 4.70 -3.00 -14.47
CA VAL A 94 5.71 -2.13 -13.84
C VAL A 94 5.55 -2.13 -12.32
N GLU A 95 4.33 -1.98 -11.84
CA GLU A 95 4.00 -2.06 -10.40
C GLU A 95 4.48 -3.39 -9.81
N HIS A 96 4.17 -4.51 -10.49
CA HIS A 96 4.63 -5.83 -10.11
C HIS A 96 6.16 -5.91 -10.09
N ALA A 97 6.82 -5.50 -11.16
CA ALA A 97 8.26 -5.65 -11.32
C ALA A 97 9.08 -4.94 -10.23
N ILE A 98 8.63 -3.77 -9.75
CA ILE A 98 9.39 -2.95 -8.79
C ILE A 98 8.87 -3.03 -7.34
N LYS A 99 7.74 -3.68 -7.10
CA LYS A 99 7.14 -3.81 -5.77
C LYS A 99 6.80 -5.27 -5.43
N SER A 100 5.70 -5.82 -5.95
CA SER A 100 5.19 -7.11 -5.50
C SER A 100 6.08 -8.31 -5.82
N SER A 101 6.92 -8.23 -6.85
CA SER A 101 7.88 -9.28 -7.19
C SER A 101 8.88 -9.60 -6.07
N VAL A 102 9.05 -8.69 -5.10
CA VAL A 102 9.90 -8.91 -3.90
C VAL A 102 9.49 -10.13 -3.08
N PHE A 103 8.24 -10.58 -3.20
CA PHE A 103 7.69 -11.72 -2.43
C PHE A 103 7.87 -13.07 -3.15
N GLU A 104 8.09 -13.10 -4.46
CA GLU A 104 8.04 -14.31 -5.29
C GLU A 104 9.07 -15.38 -4.94
N ASP A 105 10.25 -14.98 -4.47
CA ASP A 105 11.29 -15.96 -4.12
C ASP A 105 10.89 -16.82 -2.93
N SER A 106 10.12 -16.27 -2.01
CA SER A 106 9.78 -16.89 -0.73
C SER A 106 8.34 -17.39 -0.64
N THR A 107 7.44 -16.91 -1.52
CA THR A 107 6.00 -17.17 -1.41
C THR A 107 5.34 -17.45 -2.77
N ASN A 108 4.15 -18.05 -2.74
CA ASN A 108 3.23 -18.10 -3.87
C ASN A 108 2.48 -16.78 -3.92
N LEU A 109 2.68 -15.97 -4.95
CA LEU A 109 2.18 -14.59 -5.00
C LEU A 109 0.84 -14.50 -5.73
N PHE A 110 -0.22 -14.11 -5.01
CA PHE A 110 -1.56 -13.86 -5.52
C PHE A 110 -1.83 -12.35 -5.61
N ILE A 111 -2.33 -11.88 -6.74
CA ILE A 111 -2.65 -10.47 -6.96
C ILE A 111 -4.01 -10.39 -7.66
N PRO A 112 -5.10 -10.00 -6.95
CA PRO A 112 -6.39 -9.77 -7.58
C PRO A 112 -6.39 -8.44 -8.34
N PHE A 113 -7.15 -8.36 -9.43
CA PHE A 113 -7.62 -7.07 -9.91
C PHE A 113 -8.75 -6.58 -9.00
N TYR A 114 -8.84 -5.29 -8.78
CA TYR A 114 -9.92 -4.66 -8.03
C TYR A 114 -10.24 -3.29 -8.63
N ARG A 115 -11.46 -2.84 -8.46
CA ARG A 115 -11.91 -1.51 -8.92
C ARG A 115 -11.36 -0.45 -7.99
N GLN A 116 -10.13 -0.01 -8.28
CA GLN A 116 -9.43 0.97 -7.45
C GLN A 116 -10.07 2.36 -7.52
N ALA A 117 -10.03 3.10 -6.42
CA ALA A 117 -10.44 4.50 -6.40
C ALA A 117 -9.49 5.34 -7.25
N GLY A 118 -10.04 6.17 -8.12
CA GLY A 118 -9.27 7.10 -8.94
C GLY A 118 -8.62 8.19 -8.10
N MET A 119 -7.42 8.64 -8.49
CA MET A 119 -6.69 9.67 -7.73
C MET A 119 -7.50 10.97 -7.61
N ALA A 120 -8.18 11.39 -8.67
CA ALA A 120 -9.02 12.60 -8.65
C ALA A 120 -10.18 12.46 -7.66
N PHE A 121 -10.79 11.28 -7.57
CA PHE A 121 -11.83 11.00 -6.57
C PHE A 121 -11.25 11.04 -5.15
N VAL A 122 -10.12 10.36 -4.91
CA VAL A 122 -9.46 10.34 -3.60
C VAL A 122 -9.12 11.73 -3.10
N LEU A 123 -8.54 12.59 -3.95
CA LEU A 123 -8.22 13.98 -3.59
C LEU A 123 -9.46 14.80 -3.28
N ARG A 124 -10.49 14.70 -4.10
CA ARG A 124 -11.77 15.39 -3.93
C ARG A 124 -12.51 14.95 -2.65
N ASP A 125 -12.43 13.66 -2.32
CA ASP A 125 -13.02 13.10 -1.11
C ASP A 125 -12.22 13.51 0.13
N MET A 126 -10.88 13.48 0.05
CA MET A 126 -10.00 13.93 1.12
C MET A 126 -10.21 15.41 1.47
N GLU A 127 -10.45 16.29 0.49
CA GLU A 127 -10.78 17.70 0.74
C GLU A 127 -12.09 17.86 1.53
N LYS A 128 -13.08 16.97 1.33
CA LYS A 128 -14.38 17.01 2.02
C LYS A 128 -14.32 16.38 3.41
N THR A 129 -13.61 15.26 3.56
CA THR A 129 -13.65 14.39 4.75
C THR A 129 -12.42 14.54 5.64
N GLY A 130 -11.33 15.08 5.11
CA GLY A 130 -10.03 15.14 5.79
C GLY A 130 -9.29 13.79 5.84
N SER A 131 -9.80 12.75 5.15
CA SER A 131 -9.22 11.40 5.12
C SER A 131 -9.45 10.75 3.78
N ILE A 132 -8.54 9.87 3.36
CA ILE A 132 -8.74 9.01 2.18
C ILE A 132 -9.58 7.75 2.51
N ASP A 133 -9.86 7.51 3.79
CA ASP A 133 -10.49 6.25 4.24
C ASP A 133 -11.89 6.06 3.65
N SER A 134 -12.66 7.14 3.43
CA SER A 134 -14.00 7.05 2.84
C SER A 134 -13.95 6.59 1.37
N ALA A 135 -13.02 7.11 0.58
CA ALA A 135 -12.82 6.66 -0.80
C ALA A 135 -12.39 5.18 -0.88
N MET A 136 -11.66 4.69 0.12
CA MET A 136 -11.17 3.30 0.18
C MET A 136 -12.23 2.32 0.70
N SER A 137 -13.10 2.74 1.62
CA SER A 137 -14.04 1.85 2.34
C SER A 137 -15.23 1.35 1.50
N GLY A 138 -15.44 1.93 0.33
CA GLY A 138 -16.50 1.53 -0.61
C GLY A 138 -16.09 0.35 -1.51
N ILE A 139 -16.23 0.57 -2.81
CA ILE A 139 -15.97 -0.44 -3.86
C ILE A 139 -14.57 -1.09 -3.71
N PRO A 140 -13.46 -0.34 -3.51
CA PRO A 140 -12.15 -0.96 -3.40
C PRO A 140 -12.03 -1.97 -2.25
N TYR A 141 -12.54 -1.62 -1.07
CA TYR A 141 -12.53 -2.52 0.10
C TYR A 141 -13.39 -3.76 -0.12
N HIS A 142 -14.60 -3.60 -0.69
CA HIS A 142 -15.50 -4.72 -0.95
C HIS A 142 -14.93 -5.68 -2.00
N ASP A 143 -14.29 -5.18 -3.05
CA ASP A 143 -13.65 -6.03 -4.04
C ASP A 143 -12.50 -6.82 -3.38
N ILE A 144 -11.66 -6.19 -2.58
CA ILE A 144 -10.53 -6.86 -1.91
C ILE A 144 -11.02 -7.89 -0.88
N THR A 145 -12.06 -7.60 -0.10
CA THR A 145 -12.61 -8.60 0.85
C THR A 145 -13.24 -9.78 0.13
N SER A 146 -13.93 -9.56 -0.99
CA SER A 146 -14.45 -10.64 -1.84
C SER A 146 -13.33 -11.48 -2.46
N ALA A 147 -12.23 -10.85 -2.87
CA ALA A 147 -11.04 -11.58 -3.35
C ALA A 147 -10.39 -12.41 -2.23
N LEU A 148 -10.33 -11.89 -1.01
CA LEU A 148 -9.81 -12.61 0.16
C LEU A 148 -10.69 -13.81 0.52
N ASP A 149 -12.02 -13.66 0.50
CA ASP A 149 -12.94 -14.77 0.72
C ASP A 149 -12.68 -15.88 -0.28
N TYR A 150 -12.64 -15.55 -1.58
CA TYR A 150 -12.38 -16.54 -2.61
C TYR A 150 -10.99 -17.19 -2.48
N TYR A 151 -9.96 -16.39 -2.17
CA TYR A 151 -8.59 -16.84 -1.95
C TYR A 151 -8.50 -17.83 -0.78
N PHE A 152 -9.07 -17.51 0.38
CA PHE A 152 -9.01 -18.38 1.53
C PHE A 152 -9.83 -19.67 1.36
N GLU A 153 -10.95 -19.60 0.66
CA GLU A 153 -11.84 -20.75 0.43
C GLU A 153 -11.32 -21.68 -0.67
N ASN A 154 -10.63 -21.16 -1.70
CA ASN A 154 -10.35 -21.93 -2.91
C ASN A 154 -8.85 -22.09 -3.24
N TYR A 155 -7.99 -21.16 -2.83
CA TYR A 155 -6.57 -21.16 -3.21
C TYR A 155 -5.61 -21.42 -2.05
N ASN A 156 -5.88 -20.87 -0.87
CA ASN A 156 -4.92 -20.88 0.24
C ASN A 156 -4.69 -22.25 0.89
N GLU A 157 -5.70 -23.13 0.91
CA GLU A 157 -5.61 -24.49 1.49
C GLU A 157 -5.00 -24.53 2.91
N GLY A 158 -5.21 -23.48 3.71
CA GLY A 158 -4.71 -23.41 5.08
C GLY A 158 -3.22 -23.04 5.22
N ARG A 159 -2.51 -22.71 4.14
CA ARG A 159 -1.11 -22.27 4.22
C ARG A 159 -0.99 -20.96 5.03
N PRO A 160 0.12 -20.76 5.74
CA PRO A 160 0.47 -19.45 6.27
C PRO A 160 0.61 -18.43 5.14
N PHE A 161 0.41 -17.17 5.46
CA PHE A 161 0.46 -16.14 4.42
C PHE A 161 1.08 -14.82 4.90
N VAL A 162 1.66 -14.10 3.98
CA VAL A 162 1.99 -12.68 4.04
C VAL A 162 0.86 -11.92 3.36
N ILE A 163 0.44 -10.79 3.89
CA ILE A 163 -0.42 -9.87 3.18
C ILE A 163 0.31 -8.55 3.00
N ALA A 164 0.26 -7.99 1.79
CA ALA A 164 1.04 -6.80 1.50
C ALA A 164 0.29 -5.83 0.61
N GLY A 165 0.64 -4.55 0.70
CA GLY A 165 0.08 -3.52 -0.17
C GLY A 165 0.93 -2.27 -0.16
N HIS A 166 0.73 -1.43 -1.20
CA HIS A 166 1.38 -0.14 -1.32
C HIS A 166 0.34 0.95 -1.55
N SER A 167 0.55 2.14 -0.95
CA SER A 167 -0.28 3.33 -1.20
C SER A 167 -1.77 3.05 -0.91
N GLN A 168 -2.65 3.15 -1.90
CA GLN A 168 -4.05 2.76 -1.81
C GLN A 168 -4.21 1.32 -1.29
N GLY A 169 -3.39 0.39 -1.80
CA GLY A 169 -3.39 -0.99 -1.33
C GLY A 169 -3.04 -1.12 0.15
N ALA A 170 -2.11 -0.29 0.67
CA ALA A 170 -1.79 -0.25 2.10
C ALA A 170 -2.91 0.39 2.93
N ALA A 171 -3.61 1.39 2.40
CA ALA A 171 -4.78 1.98 3.06
C ALA A 171 -5.93 0.98 3.20
N ILE A 172 -6.23 0.23 2.13
CA ILE A 172 -7.23 -0.86 2.16
C ILE A 172 -6.78 -1.97 3.11
N LEU A 173 -5.50 -2.36 3.06
CA LEU A 173 -4.94 -3.39 3.94
C LEU A 173 -5.12 -3.05 5.42
N ARG A 174 -5.00 -1.78 5.82
CA ARG A 174 -5.29 -1.36 7.20
C ARG A 174 -6.75 -1.64 7.60
N MET A 175 -7.70 -1.42 6.70
CA MET A 175 -9.11 -1.75 6.95
C MET A 175 -9.33 -3.26 7.03
N VAL A 176 -8.71 -4.02 6.13
CA VAL A 176 -8.72 -5.50 6.16
C VAL A 176 -8.18 -6.02 7.49
N LEU A 177 -7.04 -5.51 7.95
CA LEU A 177 -6.43 -5.91 9.22
C LEU A 177 -7.34 -5.60 10.42
N LYS A 178 -7.98 -4.42 10.41
CA LYS A 178 -8.81 -3.94 11.53
C LYS A 178 -10.15 -4.65 11.60
N ASP A 179 -10.83 -4.82 10.46
CA ASP A 179 -12.22 -5.21 10.41
C ASP A 179 -12.39 -6.66 9.90
N TYR A 180 -11.89 -6.99 8.70
CA TYR A 180 -12.03 -8.31 8.11
C TYR A 180 -11.36 -9.41 8.95
N PHE A 181 -10.10 -9.25 9.34
CA PHE A 181 -9.41 -10.27 10.17
C PHE A 181 -9.89 -10.33 11.62
N LYS A 182 -10.56 -9.30 12.11
CA LYS A 182 -11.24 -9.38 13.41
C LYS A 182 -12.45 -10.32 13.35
N GLU A 183 -13.13 -10.37 12.20
CA GLU A 183 -14.23 -11.29 11.94
C GLU A 183 -13.77 -12.69 11.54
N HIS A 184 -12.52 -12.82 11.04
CA HIS A 184 -11.90 -14.08 10.62
C HIS A 184 -10.61 -14.38 11.41
N PRO A 185 -10.69 -14.61 12.73
CA PRO A 185 -9.52 -14.80 13.58
C PRO A 185 -8.69 -16.03 13.23
N ASP A 186 -9.31 -17.08 12.68
CA ASP A 186 -8.66 -18.29 12.19
C ASP A 186 -7.77 -18.03 10.95
N TYR A 187 -8.13 -17.09 10.10
CA TYR A 187 -7.26 -16.62 9.02
C TYR A 187 -6.12 -15.78 9.60
N TYR A 188 -6.44 -14.84 10.50
CA TYR A 188 -5.44 -13.96 11.14
C TYR A 188 -4.33 -14.74 11.85
N GLU A 189 -4.64 -15.85 12.55
CA GLU A 189 -3.66 -16.70 13.23
C GLU A 189 -2.61 -17.31 12.30
N ARG A 190 -2.88 -17.37 10.99
CA ARG A 190 -1.96 -17.88 9.97
C ARG A 190 -1.15 -16.81 9.29
N MET A 191 -1.39 -15.53 9.62
CA MET A 191 -0.65 -14.41 9.05
C MET A 191 0.80 -14.39 9.58
N VAL A 192 1.76 -14.51 8.67
CA VAL A 192 3.19 -14.37 8.98
C VAL A 192 3.51 -12.90 9.25
N ALA A 193 3.11 -12.00 8.36
CA ALA A 193 3.30 -10.57 8.49
C ALA A 193 2.39 -9.80 7.52
N ALA A 194 2.13 -8.52 7.84
CA ALA A 194 1.44 -7.58 6.97
C ALA A 194 2.37 -6.41 6.60
N TYR A 195 2.68 -6.24 5.33
CA TYR A 195 3.49 -5.13 4.81
C TYR A 195 2.56 -4.03 4.29
N ALA A 196 2.18 -3.09 5.17
CA ALA A 196 1.35 -1.93 4.83
C ALA A 196 2.25 -0.72 4.58
N ILE A 197 2.82 -0.64 3.37
CA ILE A 197 3.89 0.31 3.03
C ILE A 197 3.32 1.47 2.21
N GLY A 198 3.79 2.69 2.48
CA GLY A 198 3.38 3.88 1.74
C GLY A 198 2.03 4.46 2.18
N PHE A 199 1.50 4.01 3.31
CA PHE A 199 0.41 4.66 4.03
C PHE A 199 0.54 4.40 5.53
N SER A 200 0.21 5.40 6.37
CA SER A 200 0.58 5.37 7.79
C SER A 200 -0.24 4.37 8.61
N VAL A 201 0.47 3.62 9.44
CA VAL A 201 -0.09 2.98 10.64
C VAL A 201 0.19 3.91 11.82
N THR A 202 -0.82 4.27 12.61
CA THR A 202 -0.70 5.21 13.72
C THR A 202 -0.82 4.53 15.07
N LYS A 203 -0.44 5.23 16.14
CA LYS A 203 -0.64 4.74 17.52
C LYS A 203 -2.12 4.54 17.82
N GLU A 204 -2.95 5.51 17.43
CA GLU A 204 -4.40 5.47 17.63
C GLU A 204 -5.06 4.30 16.87
N TYR A 205 -4.57 3.99 15.67
CA TYR A 205 -5.03 2.83 14.92
C TYR A 205 -4.78 1.52 15.69
N LEU A 206 -3.58 1.35 16.25
CA LEU A 206 -3.26 0.17 17.07
C LEU A 206 -4.03 0.13 18.40
N GLU A 207 -4.19 1.27 19.07
CA GLU A 207 -4.97 1.37 20.30
C GLU A 207 -6.45 1.00 20.08
N SER A 208 -7.02 1.39 18.93
CA SER A 208 -8.38 1.03 18.54
C SER A 208 -8.53 -0.42 18.04
N SER A 209 -7.42 -1.10 17.81
CA SER A 209 -7.37 -2.46 17.24
C SER A 209 -6.41 -3.36 18.03
N PRO A 210 -6.75 -3.73 19.29
CA PRO A 210 -5.83 -4.37 20.23
C PRO A 210 -5.38 -5.78 19.85
N HIS A 211 -6.00 -6.39 18.83
CA HIS A 211 -5.55 -7.66 18.24
C HIS A 211 -4.35 -7.47 17.31
N LEU A 212 -4.12 -6.25 16.82
CA LEU A 212 -3.03 -5.92 15.92
C LEU A 212 -1.75 -5.56 16.69
N LYS A 213 -0.61 -5.90 16.10
CA LYS A 213 0.72 -5.60 16.65
C LYS A 213 1.60 -5.00 15.56
N PHE A 214 2.37 -3.99 15.89
CA PHE A 214 3.41 -3.47 15.01
C PHE A 214 4.72 -4.23 15.24
N ALA A 215 5.52 -4.41 14.19
CA ALA A 215 6.83 -5.07 14.29
C ALA A 215 7.78 -4.27 15.18
N THR A 216 8.54 -4.94 16.02
CA THR A 216 9.54 -4.37 16.92
C THR A 216 10.96 -4.82 16.58
N GLY A 217 11.09 -5.70 15.59
CA GLY A 217 12.36 -6.27 15.15
C GLY A 217 12.25 -6.95 13.80
N GLU A 218 13.32 -7.62 13.43
CA GLU A 218 13.51 -8.20 12.10
C GLU A 218 12.69 -9.49 11.87
N SER A 219 12.35 -10.23 12.93
CA SER A 219 11.81 -11.59 12.84
C SER A 219 10.49 -11.81 13.58
N ASP A 220 9.86 -10.76 14.07
CA ASP A 220 8.54 -10.87 14.71
C ASP A 220 7.52 -11.40 13.70
N THR A 221 6.52 -12.15 14.17
CA THR A 221 5.47 -12.71 13.33
C THR A 221 4.08 -12.31 13.81
N GLY A 222 3.09 -12.32 12.91
CA GLY A 222 1.74 -11.82 13.20
C GLY A 222 1.73 -10.31 13.44
N VAL A 223 2.56 -9.56 12.72
CA VAL A 223 2.83 -8.12 12.94
C VAL A 223 2.64 -7.31 11.67
N ILE A 224 2.43 -6.00 11.85
CA ILE A 224 2.37 -5.01 10.78
C ILE A 224 3.76 -4.36 10.62
N ILE A 225 4.19 -4.22 9.38
CA ILE A 225 5.39 -3.50 8.95
C ILE A 225 4.93 -2.31 8.13
N SER A 226 5.40 -1.10 8.45
CA SER A 226 5.02 0.11 7.72
C SER A 226 6.12 1.16 7.76
N TRP A 227 6.20 1.93 6.68
CA TRP A 227 6.96 3.18 6.55
C TRP A 227 6.45 4.00 5.37
N ASN A 228 6.84 5.26 5.35
CA ASN A 228 6.79 6.16 4.19
C ASN A 228 8.20 6.72 4.01
N ALA A 229 8.79 6.58 2.83
CA ALA A 229 10.12 7.09 2.53
C ALA A 229 10.06 8.53 2.02
N GLU A 230 10.93 9.38 2.58
CA GLU A 230 11.12 10.75 2.12
C GLU A 230 12.57 11.17 2.26
N GLY A 231 12.98 12.18 1.49
CA GLY A 231 14.29 12.76 1.62
C GLY A 231 14.37 13.80 2.76
N PRO A 232 15.59 14.20 3.16
CA PRO A 232 15.81 15.11 4.28
C PRO A 232 15.13 16.47 4.12
N ARG A 233 14.94 16.95 2.90
CA ARG A 233 14.30 18.23 2.64
C ARG A 233 12.85 18.30 3.15
N ASN A 234 12.08 17.20 3.05
CA ASN A 234 10.73 17.16 3.60
C ASN A 234 10.72 17.38 5.12
N ALA A 235 11.69 16.80 5.83
CA ALA A 235 11.83 16.98 7.27
C ALA A 235 12.32 18.40 7.63
N GLU A 236 13.33 18.92 6.93
CA GLU A 236 13.91 20.25 7.14
C GLU A 236 12.91 21.38 6.92
N GLU A 237 12.09 21.29 5.87
CA GLU A 237 11.05 22.26 5.54
C GLU A 237 9.75 22.01 6.32
N ASN A 238 9.66 20.94 7.11
CA ASN A 238 8.42 20.45 7.73
C ASN A 238 7.28 20.38 6.71
N ALA A 239 7.60 19.86 5.52
CA ALA A 239 6.67 19.82 4.40
C ALA A 239 5.46 18.94 4.73
N MET A 240 4.28 19.35 4.24
CA MET A 240 3.09 18.52 4.32
C MET A 240 3.29 17.23 3.53
N ASN A 241 2.81 16.12 4.08
CA ASN A 241 2.71 14.85 3.37
C ASN A 241 1.38 14.18 3.74
N ALA A 242 0.43 14.18 2.81
CA ALA A 242 -0.93 13.67 3.03
C ALA A 242 -0.99 12.16 3.29
N LEU A 243 0.09 11.43 2.95
CA LEU A 243 0.20 9.99 3.21
C LEU A 243 0.69 9.68 4.63
N VAL A 244 1.18 10.71 5.33
CA VAL A 244 1.73 10.60 6.68
C VAL A 244 0.77 11.21 7.69
N LEU A 245 0.04 10.35 8.36
CA LEU A 245 -0.93 10.75 9.39
C LEU A 245 -0.23 11.16 10.68
N PRO A 246 -0.85 12.01 11.53
CA PRO A 246 -0.34 12.29 12.87
C PRO A 246 -0.09 11.01 13.68
N ASN A 247 0.98 10.98 14.47
CA ASN A 247 1.40 9.84 15.29
C ASN A 247 1.68 8.55 14.49
N ALA A 248 2.05 8.69 13.22
CA ALA A 248 2.49 7.57 12.40
C ALA A 248 3.69 6.85 13.02
N ILE A 249 3.75 5.54 12.83
CA ILE A 249 4.84 4.69 13.26
C ILE A 249 5.52 4.13 12.01
N SER A 250 6.84 4.22 11.98
CA SER A 250 7.66 3.59 10.94
C SER A 250 8.71 2.68 11.56
N ILE A 251 9.05 1.61 10.83
CA ILE A 251 10.21 0.77 11.14
C ILE A 251 11.27 0.99 10.05
N ASN A 252 12.54 1.05 10.44
CA ASN A 252 13.64 1.22 9.50
C ASN A 252 13.79 -0.05 8.64
N PRO A 253 13.67 0.02 7.30
CA PRO A 253 13.69 -1.16 6.43
C PRO A 253 15.08 -1.79 6.25
N LEU A 254 16.15 -1.19 6.79
CA LEU A 254 17.50 -1.74 6.74
C LEU A 254 17.88 -2.49 8.02
N ASN A 255 17.67 -1.86 9.20
CA ASN A 255 18.07 -2.43 10.48
C ASN A 255 16.89 -2.93 11.35
N TRP A 256 15.65 -2.76 10.88
CA TRP A 256 14.40 -3.22 11.51
C TRP A 256 14.18 -2.68 12.92
N LYS A 257 14.62 -1.43 13.17
CA LYS A 257 14.43 -0.73 14.44
C LYS A 257 13.36 0.36 14.32
N LEU A 258 12.72 0.64 15.46
CA LEU A 258 11.70 1.69 15.60
C LEU A 258 12.28 3.03 16.05
N ASP A 259 13.51 3.04 16.49
CA ASP A 259 14.20 4.25 16.97
C ASP A 259 14.96 4.95 15.83
N GLU A 260 15.56 6.10 16.12
CA GLU A 260 16.32 6.91 15.18
C GLU A 260 17.75 6.37 14.92
N THR A 261 18.00 5.07 15.17
CA THR A 261 19.29 4.45 14.81
C THR A 261 19.46 4.51 13.30
N TYR A 262 20.48 5.24 12.87
CA TYR A 262 20.85 5.34 11.46
C TYR A 262 21.36 4.00 10.93
N ALA A 263 20.91 3.64 9.73
CA ALA A 263 21.43 2.56 8.94
C ALA A 263 22.06 3.12 7.66
N SER A 264 23.32 2.80 7.44
CA SER A 264 24.08 3.29 6.29
C SER A 264 23.66 2.66 4.97
N ALA A 265 23.96 3.31 3.85
CA ALA A 265 23.76 2.72 2.51
C ALA A 265 24.47 1.36 2.34
N GLY A 266 25.55 1.09 3.08
CA GLY A 266 26.22 -0.21 3.10
C GLY A 266 25.40 -1.35 3.73
N GLU A 267 24.31 -1.05 4.43
CA GLU A 267 23.33 -2.03 4.98
C GLU A 267 22.18 -2.30 4.00
N ASN A 268 22.09 -1.52 2.90
CA ASN A 268 21.15 -1.76 1.82
C ASN A 268 21.65 -2.90 0.94
N LEU A 269 20.87 -3.96 0.84
CA LEU A 269 21.20 -5.18 0.07
C LEU A 269 21.00 -5.03 -1.44
N GLY A 270 20.54 -3.86 -1.89
CA GLY A 270 20.30 -3.50 -3.27
C GLY A 270 18.86 -3.09 -3.56
N SER A 271 18.75 -2.04 -4.33
CA SER A 271 17.49 -1.45 -4.80
C SER A 271 17.18 -1.94 -6.19
N ILE A 272 15.87 -2.08 -6.51
CA ILE A 272 15.44 -2.37 -7.88
C ILE A 272 15.18 -1.06 -8.63
N VAL A 273 15.73 -0.94 -9.82
CA VAL A 273 15.51 0.22 -10.69
C VAL A 273 15.08 -0.23 -12.08
N ILE A 274 14.34 0.62 -12.76
CA ILE A 274 14.01 0.42 -14.18
C ILE A 274 15.02 1.21 -14.99
N ASP A 275 15.68 0.55 -15.93
CA ASP A 275 16.55 1.20 -16.90
C ASP A 275 15.67 2.04 -17.86
N PRO A 276 15.88 3.37 -17.93
CA PRO A 276 15.01 4.25 -18.72
C PRO A 276 15.17 4.06 -20.24
N GLU A 277 16.26 3.42 -20.69
CA GLU A 277 16.51 3.19 -22.12
C GLU A 277 15.90 1.87 -22.59
N THR A 278 15.96 0.83 -21.75
CA THR A 278 15.51 -0.53 -22.12
C THR A 278 14.18 -0.91 -21.51
N GLY A 279 13.77 -0.28 -20.39
CA GLY A 279 12.60 -0.67 -19.60
C GLY A 279 12.84 -1.92 -18.75
N GLU A 280 14.04 -2.48 -18.76
CA GLU A 280 14.39 -3.66 -17.96
C GLU A 280 14.69 -3.28 -16.50
N THR A 281 14.34 -4.16 -15.58
CA THR A 281 14.69 -3.99 -14.16
C THR A 281 16.08 -4.50 -13.85
N ALA A 282 16.78 -3.82 -12.94
CA ALA A 282 18.08 -4.24 -12.46
C ALA A 282 18.28 -3.89 -10.99
N ILE A 283 19.04 -4.71 -10.27
CA ILE A 283 19.49 -4.37 -8.92
C ILE A 283 20.68 -3.41 -9.01
N ARG A 284 20.58 -2.31 -8.26
CA ARG A 284 21.60 -1.26 -8.20
C ARG A 284 21.80 -0.80 -6.76
N ASP A 285 23.00 -0.30 -6.49
CA ASP A 285 23.26 0.56 -5.35
C ASP A 285 22.94 2.01 -5.77
N ILE A 286 21.97 2.60 -5.09
CA ILE A 286 21.52 3.98 -5.30
C ILE A 286 21.75 4.85 -4.06
N GLY A 287 22.65 4.45 -3.18
CA GLY A 287 22.97 5.17 -1.96
C GLY A 287 21.87 5.18 -0.89
N GLY A 288 20.90 4.28 -1.00
CA GLY A 288 19.73 4.23 -0.09
C GLY A 288 20.11 3.85 1.34
N ASP A 289 20.35 4.84 2.18
CA ASP A 289 20.43 4.73 3.64
C ASP A 289 19.03 4.79 4.27
N ALA A 290 18.91 4.67 5.59
CA ALA A 290 17.63 4.82 6.26
C ALA A 290 17.77 5.28 7.71
N GLN A 291 16.93 6.23 8.12
CA GLN A 291 16.77 6.63 9.51
C GLN A 291 15.29 6.93 9.78
N VAL A 292 14.73 6.35 10.83
CA VAL A 292 13.39 6.73 11.29
C VAL A 292 13.42 8.16 11.81
N ASN A 293 12.48 8.98 11.38
CA ASN A 293 12.20 10.28 11.98
C ASN A 293 10.95 10.15 12.85
N LEU A 294 11.15 10.02 14.15
CA LEU A 294 10.07 9.80 15.13
C LEU A 294 9.06 10.96 15.19
N ALA A 295 9.52 12.18 14.94
CA ALA A 295 8.66 13.37 14.98
C ALA A 295 7.68 13.40 13.80
N ARG A 296 8.10 12.87 12.65
CA ARG A 296 7.27 12.79 11.43
C ARG A 296 6.59 11.45 11.24
N GLY A 297 7.13 10.37 11.83
CA GLY A 297 6.66 9.01 11.58
C GLY A 297 7.03 8.48 10.19
N THR A 298 8.18 8.90 9.64
CA THR A 298 8.67 8.54 8.31
C THR A 298 10.06 7.92 8.36
N VAL A 299 10.53 7.40 7.24
CA VAL A 299 11.92 6.99 7.03
C VAL A 299 12.60 7.99 6.11
N ILE A 300 13.63 8.65 6.64
CA ILE A 300 14.48 9.56 5.85
C ILE A 300 15.56 8.75 5.15
N THR A 301 15.73 9.00 3.84
CA THR A 301 16.75 8.34 2.99
C THR A 301 17.37 9.35 2.04
N ASN A 302 18.66 9.15 1.71
CA ASN A 302 19.40 9.92 0.71
C ASN A 302 19.54 9.18 -0.61
N ALA A 303 18.66 8.21 -0.89
CA ALA A 303 18.67 7.45 -2.14
C ALA A 303 18.66 8.36 -3.37
N ASP A 304 19.45 8.00 -4.39
CA ASP A 304 19.46 8.69 -5.69
C ASP A 304 18.25 8.26 -6.53
N VAL A 305 17.10 8.83 -6.18
CA VAL A 305 15.83 8.61 -6.87
C VAL A 305 15.13 9.94 -7.13
N VAL A 306 14.28 9.97 -8.16
CA VAL A 306 13.47 11.15 -8.46
C VAL A 306 12.33 11.25 -7.44
N PRO A 307 12.15 12.40 -6.77
CA PRO A 307 11.01 12.62 -5.88
C PRO A 307 9.68 12.51 -6.62
N ASN A 308 8.63 12.16 -5.88
CA ASN A 308 7.26 12.12 -6.40
C ASN A 308 6.85 13.51 -6.95
N GLU A 309 6.19 13.53 -8.11
CA GLU A 309 5.77 14.78 -8.78
C GLU A 309 4.62 15.52 -8.06
N MET A 310 3.89 14.85 -7.16
CA MET A 310 2.76 15.44 -6.41
C MET A 310 3.22 16.29 -5.21
N HIS A 311 4.12 17.23 -5.43
CA HIS A 311 4.80 18.00 -4.39
C HIS A 311 3.85 18.79 -3.48
N GLU A 312 2.72 19.26 -3.99
CA GLU A 312 1.73 20.00 -3.19
C GLU A 312 1.01 19.12 -2.14
N TYR A 313 0.95 17.79 -2.37
CA TYR A 313 0.32 16.83 -1.45
C TYR A 313 1.32 16.05 -0.61
N THR A 314 2.54 15.86 -1.09
CA THR A 314 3.51 14.95 -0.47
C THR A 314 4.85 15.62 -0.11
N GLY A 315 4.99 16.93 -0.38
CA GLY A 315 6.21 17.68 -0.17
C GLY A 315 7.24 17.51 -1.28
N PRO A 316 8.29 18.35 -1.27
CA PRO A 316 9.25 18.46 -2.38
C PRO A 316 10.20 17.25 -2.53
N GLN A 317 10.22 16.35 -1.56
CA GLN A 317 11.15 15.21 -1.56
C GLN A 317 10.49 13.94 -0.99
N SER A 318 9.26 13.63 -1.43
CA SER A 318 8.62 12.35 -1.18
C SER A 318 9.17 11.28 -2.12
N TYR A 319 9.50 10.11 -1.58
CA TYR A 319 9.91 8.94 -2.34
C TYR A 319 8.85 7.84 -2.35
N HIS A 320 7.60 8.23 -2.19
CA HIS A 320 6.45 7.34 -2.08
C HIS A 320 6.41 6.25 -3.17
N GLN A 321 6.67 6.61 -4.43
CA GLN A 321 6.68 5.61 -5.51
C GLN A 321 7.81 4.58 -5.36
N ASN A 322 8.82 4.90 -4.57
CA ASN A 322 10.04 4.12 -4.36
C ASN A 322 10.10 3.43 -2.99
N ASP A 323 9.03 3.48 -2.19
CA ASP A 323 8.99 2.88 -0.85
C ASP A 323 9.44 1.40 -0.81
N TYR A 324 9.09 0.64 -1.85
CA TYR A 324 9.54 -0.74 -2.02
C TYR A 324 10.90 -0.82 -2.74
N SER A 325 11.04 -0.09 -3.84
CA SER A 325 12.16 -0.27 -4.76
C SER A 325 13.51 0.14 -4.16
N ILE A 326 13.56 1.17 -3.28
CA ILE A 326 14.78 1.57 -2.57
C ILE A 326 15.30 0.44 -1.68
N PHE A 327 14.41 -0.28 -1.01
CA PHE A 327 14.75 -1.29 0.00
C PHE A 327 14.46 -2.72 -0.46
N TYR A 328 14.42 -2.95 -1.76
CA TYR A 328 13.90 -4.16 -2.38
C TYR A 328 14.50 -5.45 -1.81
N ASN A 329 15.83 -5.60 -1.83
CA ASN A 329 16.47 -6.81 -1.34
C ASN A 329 16.43 -6.93 0.19
N ASN A 330 16.32 -5.82 0.94
CA ASN A 330 16.12 -5.87 2.38
C ASN A 330 14.72 -6.37 2.74
N ILE A 331 13.70 -5.99 1.98
CA ILE A 331 12.33 -6.52 2.14
C ILE A 331 12.32 -8.02 1.82
N LYS A 332 12.95 -8.42 0.72
CA LYS A 332 13.05 -9.81 0.29
C LYS A 332 13.71 -10.71 1.35
N ASP A 333 14.83 -10.28 1.90
CA ASP A 333 15.52 -10.94 3.01
C ASP A 333 14.66 -11.01 4.28
N ASN A 334 13.97 -9.92 4.61
CA ASN A 334 13.09 -9.84 5.77
C ASN A 334 11.89 -10.80 5.66
N VAL A 335 11.26 -10.90 4.49
CA VAL A 335 10.18 -11.86 4.24
C VAL A 335 10.65 -13.27 4.53
N ALA A 336 11.81 -13.68 4.00
CA ALA A 336 12.38 -15.00 4.25
C ALA A 336 12.66 -15.25 5.74
N LYS A 337 13.22 -14.27 6.46
CA LYS A 337 13.48 -14.34 7.90
C LYS A 337 12.21 -14.50 8.73
N ARG A 338 11.14 -13.75 8.42
CA ARG A 338 9.87 -13.85 9.12
C ARG A 338 9.18 -15.20 8.87
N ILE A 339 9.23 -15.71 7.65
CA ILE A 339 8.74 -17.05 7.32
C ILE A 339 9.48 -18.12 8.14
N ALA A 340 10.80 -18.07 8.18
CA ALA A 340 11.60 -19.01 8.97
C ALA A 340 11.26 -18.93 10.46
N ALA A 341 11.09 -17.73 11.02
CA ALA A 341 10.71 -17.54 12.42
C ALA A 341 9.30 -18.08 12.70
N TYR A 342 8.33 -17.85 11.80
CA TYR A 342 6.99 -18.39 11.93
C TYR A 342 6.97 -19.92 11.96
N GLN A 343 7.68 -20.57 11.03
CA GLN A 343 7.78 -22.03 10.95
C GLN A 343 8.46 -22.62 12.21
N ALA A 344 9.51 -21.97 12.71
CA ALA A 344 10.18 -22.38 13.96
C ALA A 344 9.23 -22.30 15.16
N ASN A 345 8.47 -21.21 15.31
CA ASN A 345 7.50 -21.04 16.40
C ASN A 345 6.38 -22.09 16.36
N LYS A 346 5.85 -22.41 15.18
CA LYS A 346 4.83 -23.46 15.01
C LYS A 346 5.37 -24.85 15.36
N SER A 347 6.61 -25.15 14.99
CA SER A 347 7.26 -26.42 15.33
C SER A 347 7.45 -26.62 16.83
N ILE A 348 7.75 -25.54 17.57
CA ILE A 348 7.88 -25.57 19.04
C ILE A 348 6.51 -25.81 19.69
N GLN A 349 5.45 -25.17 19.21
CA GLN A 349 4.09 -25.35 19.72
C GLN A 349 3.62 -26.80 19.57
N HIS A 350 3.82 -27.43 18.40
CA HIS A 350 3.45 -28.83 18.16
C HIS A 350 4.26 -29.86 18.97
N GLN A 351 5.44 -29.51 19.47
CA GLN A 351 6.22 -30.39 20.35
C GLN A 351 5.79 -30.27 21.80
N ALA A 352 5.06 -29.22 22.16
CA ALA A 352 4.61 -28.96 23.54
C ALA A 352 3.19 -29.50 23.84
N GLU A 353 2.44 -29.87 22.79
CA GLU A 353 1.15 -30.58 22.86
C GLU A 353 1.33 -32.10 22.85
#